data_78fe390d655b99c3c7de1a7076df0179
#
_entry.id   78fe390d655b99c3c7de1a7076df0179
#
_cell.length_a   1.000
_cell.length_b   1.000
_cell.length_c   1.000
_cell.angle_alpha   90.00
_cell.angle_beta   90.00
_cell.angle_gamma   90.00
#
_symmetry.space_group_name_H-M   'P 1'
#
loop_
_entity.id
_entity.type
_entity.pdbx_description
1 polymer ?
#
loop_
_entity_poly.entity_id
_entity_poly.type
_entity_poly.pdbx_seq_one_letter_code
_entity_poly.pdbx_strand_id
1 'polypeptide(L)'
;MEAFPIPRVLQCARYINSPSRRDERRVQDYEFDLYLGGEREVWVDGKHYCLSEGYMYFKRPGEVVAGVGDYNMYMITLDFADTPDLSPSSYYRNRDGDPQRTSEFDKLCELPSLFFAYHFKDIIELYEKIISCTFPAAEDRELELAYVEELIFLILADAARYKREAIEISPTNGSQHIRRACAFINHHYAEDITVDMIADQVGLNKNYLIRIFKKELGITPMKYLLDTRLYFARALLLQTDETVSGIAERCGFNTPSYFIKCFRERYSESPLSYRRAMLEKSAQQM
;
A
#
# COMPACT_ATOMS: atom_id res chain seq x y z
N MET A 1 19.67 20.79 1.56
CA MET A 1 18.77 19.85 0.86
C MET A 1 17.74 20.72 0.20
N GLU A 2 17.70 20.75 -1.13
CA GLU A 2 16.58 21.38 -1.83
C GLU A 2 15.29 20.67 -1.39
N ALA A 3 14.28 21.44 -1.05
CA ALA A 3 12.98 20.91 -0.65
C ALA A 3 12.42 20.08 -1.81
N PHE A 4 11.94 18.89 -1.52
CA PHE A 4 11.25 18.06 -2.50
C PHE A 4 9.93 18.77 -2.82
N PRO A 5 9.62 19.08 -4.07
CA PRO A 5 8.37 19.75 -4.36
C PRO A 5 7.20 18.80 -4.08
N ILE A 6 6.22 19.32 -3.38
CA ILE A 6 5.01 18.58 -3.04
C ILE A 6 4.13 18.52 -4.30
N PRO A 7 3.84 17.32 -4.84
CA PRO A 7 3.03 17.20 -6.04
C PRO A 7 1.55 17.43 -5.76
N ARG A 8 0.82 17.76 -6.81
CA ARG A 8 -0.64 17.78 -6.76
C ARG A 8 -1.20 16.37 -6.96
N VAL A 9 -2.15 15.95 -6.13
CA VAL A 9 -2.91 14.71 -6.33
C VAL A 9 -3.89 14.92 -7.48
N LEU A 10 -3.75 14.12 -8.52
CA LEU A 10 -4.70 14.07 -9.64
C LEU A 10 -5.79 13.03 -9.38
N GLN A 11 -5.41 11.92 -8.79
CA GLN A 11 -6.30 10.84 -8.41
C GLN A 11 -5.70 10.04 -7.26
N CYS A 12 -6.52 9.64 -6.31
CA CYS A 12 -6.20 8.61 -5.33
C CYS A 12 -7.41 7.69 -5.17
N ALA A 13 -7.24 6.38 -5.36
CA ALA A 13 -8.35 5.44 -5.34
C ALA A 13 -7.89 4.03 -4.93
N ARG A 14 -8.86 3.25 -4.42
CA ARG A 14 -8.72 1.82 -4.19
C ARG A 14 -9.45 1.05 -5.28
N TYR A 15 -8.77 0.11 -5.90
CA TYR A 15 -9.33 -0.82 -6.88
C TYR A 15 -9.43 -2.21 -6.29
N ILE A 16 -10.61 -2.83 -6.39
CA ILE A 16 -10.89 -4.16 -5.84
C ILE A 16 -11.38 -5.07 -6.97
N ASN A 17 -10.74 -6.24 -7.13
CA ASN A 17 -11.14 -7.30 -8.06
C ASN A 17 -11.48 -6.79 -9.46
N SER A 18 -10.70 -5.84 -9.96
CA SER A 18 -10.90 -5.35 -11.31
C SER A 18 -10.21 -6.29 -12.30
N PRO A 19 -10.97 -7.00 -13.15
CA PRO A 19 -10.37 -7.81 -14.20
C PRO A 19 -9.65 -6.89 -15.18
N SER A 20 -8.41 -7.19 -15.49
CA SER A 20 -7.70 -6.43 -16.49
C SER A 20 -7.56 -7.23 -17.77
N ARG A 21 -7.79 -6.56 -18.90
CA ARG A 21 -7.34 -7.00 -20.20
C ARG A 21 -5.88 -6.57 -20.38
N ARG A 22 -5.16 -7.26 -21.25
CA ARG A 22 -3.81 -6.87 -21.65
C ARG A 22 -3.89 -5.68 -22.60
N ASP A 23 -4.31 -4.53 -22.07
CA ASP A 23 -4.34 -3.29 -22.83
C ASP A 23 -3.07 -2.52 -22.55
N GLU A 24 -2.26 -2.31 -23.58
CA GLU A 24 -1.10 -1.43 -23.49
C GLU A 24 -1.57 0.01 -23.40
N ARG A 25 -0.99 0.76 -22.45
CA ARG A 25 -1.21 2.20 -22.36
C ARG A 25 0.09 2.95 -22.11
N ARG A 26 0.16 4.17 -22.61
CA ARG A 26 1.22 5.11 -22.24
C ARG A 26 0.83 5.80 -20.93
N VAL A 27 1.73 5.80 -19.97
CA VAL A 27 1.57 6.50 -18.69
C VAL A 27 1.67 8.01 -18.92
N GLN A 28 0.73 8.78 -18.40
CA GLN A 28 0.68 10.23 -18.59
C GLN A 28 1.34 10.98 -17.44
N ASP A 29 1.18 10.49 -16.22
CA ASP A 29 1.68 11.10 -15.00
C ASP A 29 2.41 10.08 -14.13
N TYR A 30 2.96 10.54 -13.02
CA TYR A 30 3.56 9.64 -12.04
C TYR A 30 2.47 8.86 -11.32
N GLU A 31 2.55 7.53 -11.35
CA GLU A 31 1.62 6.64 -10.68
C GLU A 31 2.37 5.75 -9.69
N PHE A 32 1.83 5.63 -8.47
CA PHE A 32 2.28 4.68 -7.47
C PHE A 32 1.13 3.75 -7.12
N ASP A 33 1.31 2.47 -7.41
CA ASP A 33 0.33 1.42 -7.11
C ASP A 33 0.86 0.55 -5.98
N LEU A 34 0.12 0.46 -4.87
CA LEU A 34 0.42 -0.48 -3.79
C LEU A 34 -0.47 -1.70 -3.93
N TYR A 35 0.14 -2.85 -4.16
CA TYR A 35 -0.57 -4.12 -4.29
C TYR A 35 -0.97 -4.71 -2.95
N LEU A 36 -2.26 -5.03 -2.81
CA LEU A 36 -2.90 -5.57 -1.60
C LEU A 36 -3.19 -7.06 -1.68
N GLY A 37 -2.98 -7.69 -2.82
CA GLY A 37 -3.21 -9.11 -3.02
C GLY A 37 -3.50 -9.47 -4.48
N GLY A 38 -3.53 -10.79 -4.75
CA GLY A 38 -3.60 -11.33 -6.09
C GLY A 38 -2.21 -11.52 -6.71
N GLU A 39 -2.19 -12.20 -7.85
CA GLU A 39 -1.02 -12.33 -8.70
C GLU A 39 -1.29 -11.61 -10.01
N ARG A 40 -0.39 -10.72 -10.38
CA ARG A 40 -0.49 -9.97 -11.61
C ARG A 40 0.82 -9.95 -12.37
N GLU A 41 0.74 -10.22 -13.64
CA GLU A 41 1.85 -10.00 -14.55
C GLU A 41 1.77 -8.61 -15.15
N VAL A 42 2.88 -7.89 -15.14
CA VAL A 42 2.98 -6.55 -15.73
C VAL A 42 4.20 -6.44 -16.62
N TRP A 43 4.08 -5.61 -17.65
CA TRP A 43 5.17 -5.23 -18.55
C TRP A 43 5.37 -3.73 -18.47
N VAL A 44 6.63 -3.31 -18.39
CA VAL A 44 7.07 -1.92 -18.40
C VAL A 44 8.14 -1.79 -19.46
N ASP A 45 7.87 -1.06 -20.52
CA ASP A 45 8.77 -0.93 -21.67
C ASP A 45 9.30 -2.31 -22.15
N GLY A 46 8.41 -3.29 -22.19
CA GLY A 46 8.69 -4.67 -22.60
C GLY A 46 9.37 -5.56 -21.55
N LYS A 47 9.78 -5.04 -20.40
CA LYS A 47 10.30 -5.85 -19.29
C LYS A 47 9.16 -6.44 -18.49
N HIS A 48 9.23 -7.75 -18.23
CA HIS A 48 8.21 -8.50 -17.51
C HIS A 48 8.50 -8.57 -16.03
N TYR A 49 7.43 -8.40 -15.21
CA TYR A 49 7.47 -8.50 -13.75
C TYR A 49 6.24 -9.23 -13.25
N CYS A 50 6.39 -9.97 -12.14
CA CYS A 50 5.28 -10.54 -11.39
C CYS A 50 5.06 -9.73 -10.12
N LEU A 51 3.86 -9.21 -9.95
CA LEU A 51 3.45 -8.46 -8.78
C LEU A 51 2.71 -9.35 -7.81
N SER A 52 3.01 -9.19 -6.54
CA SER A 52 2.29 -9.80 -5.42
C SER A 52 2.06 -8.77 -4.33
N GLU A 53 1.33 -9.16 -3.30
CA GLU A 53 1.05 -8.30 -2.15
C GLU A 53 2.32 -7.72 -1.52
N GLY A 54 2.22 -6.46 -1.13
CA GLY A 54 3.32 -5.71 -0.53
C GLY A 54 4.27 -5.06 -1.54
N TYR A 55 4.07 -5.27 -2.84
CA TYR A 55 4.86 -4.57 -3.84
C TYR A 55 4.27 -3.21 -4.18
N MET A 56 5.16 -2.22 -4.29
CA MET A 56 4.90 -0.92 -4.89
C MET A 56 5.31 -0.96 -6.35
N TYR A 57 4.40 -0.56 -7.25
CA TYR A 57 4.66 -0.41 -8.67
C TYR A 57 4.68 1.06 -9.02
N PHE A 58 5.85 1.57 -9.35
CA PHE A 58 6.07 2.95 -9.75
C PHE A 58 6.13 3.06 -11.27
N LYS A 59 5.27 3.90 -11.83
CA LYS A 59 5.16 4.15 -13.26
C LYS A 59 5.47 5.61 -13.54
N ARG A 60 6.23 5.84 -14.59
CA ARG A 60 6.68 7.18 -15.00
C ARG A 60 5.95 7.66 -16.22
N PRO A 61 5.77 8.98 -16.37
CA PRO A 61 5.27 9.57 -17.60
C PRO A 61 6.08 9.09 -18.82
N GLY A 62 5.37 8.66 -19.85
CA GLY A 62 5.96 8.17 -21.10
C GLY A 62 6.20 6.67 -21.17
N GLU A 63 6.30 5.96 -20.04
CA GLU A 63 6.43 4.49 -20.04
C GLU A 63 5.22 3.82 -20.69
N VAL A 64 5.47 2.72 -21.41
CA VAL A 64 4.42 1.87 -21.96
C VAL A 64 4.22 0.70 -21.02
N VAL A 65 3.01 0.59 -20.47
CA VAL A 65 2.68 -0.44 -19.48
C VAL A 65 1.53 -1.31 -19.95
N ALA A 66 1.61 -2.59 -19.61
CA ALA A 66 0.53 -3.55 -19.79
C ALA A 66 0.43 -4.44 -18.56
N GLY A 67 -0.73 -5.07 -18.33
CA GLY A 67 -0.86 -6.01 -17.23
C GLY A 67 -2.01 -6.99 -17.42
N VAL A 68 -1.83 -8.20 -16.90
CA VAL A 68 -2.81 -9.30 -16.94
C VAL A 68 -2.97 -9.88 -15.55
N GLY A 69 -4.18 -10.26 -15.20
CA GLY A 69 -4.53 -10.82 -13.90
C GLY A 69 -5.39 -9.87 -13.07
N ASP A 70 -5.97 -10.40 -12.01
CA ASP A 70 -6.78 -9.62 -11.08
C ASP A 70 -5.90 -8.71 -10.25
N TYR A 71 -6.42 -7.54 -9.91
CA TYR A 71 -5.72 -6.62 -9.03
C TYR A 71 -6.60 -6.07 -7.92
N ASN A 72 -6.01 -6.07 -6.73
CA ASN A 72 -6.50 -5.37 -5.57
C ASN A 72 -5.37 -4.44 -5.13
N MET A 73 -5.56 -3.13 -5.27
CA MET A 73 -4.49 -2.16 -5.05
C MET A 73 -5.01 -0.79 -4.67
N TYR A 74 -4.17 -0.02 -4.01
CA TYR A 74 -4.29 1.44 -3.98
C TYR A 74 -3.47 2.04 -5.12
N MET A 75 -4.00 3.09 -5.73
CA MET A 75 -3.32 3.87 -6.76
C MET A 75 -3.37 5.35 -6.39
N ILE A 76 -2.25 6.04 -6.54
CA ILE A 76 -2.20 7.49 -6.54
C ILE A 76 -1.51 7.98 -7.81
N THR A 77 -2.09 9.01 -8.42
CA THR A 77 -1.54 9.69 -9.59
C THR A 77 -1.17 11.11 -9.19
N LEU A 78 0.05 11.50 -9.49
CA LEU A 78 0.68 12.74 -9.02
C LEU A 78 1.17 13.60 -10.19
N ASP A 79 0.89 14.91 -10.10
CA ASP A 79 1.44 15.93 -10.99
C ASP A 79 2.52 16.74 -10.27
N PHE A 80 3.75 16.62 -10.72
CA PHE A 80 4.90 17.36 -10.21
C PHE A 80 5.22 18.62 -11.06
N ALA A 81 4.56 18.77 -12.21
CA ALA A 81 4.84 19.85 -13.15
C ALA A 81 4.02 21.11 -12.87
N ASP A 82 3.14 21.07 -11.86
CA ASP A 82 2.16 22.13 -11.57
C ASP A 82 1.44 22.60 -12.84
N THR A 83 0.93 21.63 -13.60
CA THR A 83 0.29 21.85 -14.89
C THR A 83 -0.95 22.73 -14.69
N PRO A 84 -1.03 23.92 -15.27
CA PRO A 84 -2.21 24.77 -15.13
C PRO A 84 -3.46 24.06 -15.67
N ASP A 85 -4.61 24.28 -15.04
CA ASP A 85 -5.95 23.85 -15.48
C ASP A 85 -6.29 22.35 -15.45
N LEU A 86 -5.46 21.48 -14.90
CA LEU A 86 -5.85 20.11 -14.62
C LEU A 86 -6.63 20.03 -13.29
N SER A 87 -7.95 20.19 -13.36
CA SER A 87 -8.81 19.82 -12.23
C SER A 87 -9.02 18.30 -12.20
N PRO A 88 -9.27 17.68 -11.04
CA PRO A 88 -9.62 16.25 -10.97
C PRO A 88 -10.77 15.86 -11.89
N SER A 89 -11.72 16.78 -12.15
CA SER A 89 -12.83 16.58 -13.07
C SER A 89 -12.45 16.69 -14.55
N SER A 90 -11.38 17.40 -14.91
CA SER A 90 -10.87 17.51 -16.27
C SER A 90 -9.87 16.42 -16.62
N TYR A 91 -9.26 15.77 -15.60
CA TYR A 91 -8.30 14.69 -15.75
C TYR A 91 -8.80 13.55 -16.65
N TYR A 92 -10.07 13.15 -16.50
CA TYR A 92 -10.65 12.07 -17.30
C TYR A 92 -11.16 12.48 -18.69
N ARG A 93 -11.32 13.78 -18.96
CA ARG A 93 -11.98 14.23 -20.19
C ARG A 93 -11.05 14.62 -21.34
N ASN A 94 -9.78 14.92 -21.08
CA ASN A 94 -8.90 15.58 -22.06
C ASN A 94 -7.53 14.91 -22.24
N ARG A 95 -7.45 13.57 -22.14
CA ARG A 95 -6.16 12.90 -22.17
C ARG A 95 -5.78 12.18 -23.46
N ASP A 96 -5.83 12.91 -24.55
CA ASP A 96 -5.04 12.61 -25.76
C ASP A 96 -3.72 13.43 -25.79
N GLY A 97 -3.30 13.97 -24.65
CA GLY A 97 -2.15 14.85 -24.54
C GLY A 97 -0.80 14.14 -24.36
N ASP A 98 0.26 14.89 -24.51
CA ASP A 98 1.62 14.44 -24.22
C ASP A 98 1.80 14.12 -22.72
N PRO A 99 2.64 13.11 -22.38
CA PRO A 99 3.00 12.82 -21.00
C PRO A 99 3.59 14.05 -20.30
N GLN A 100 3.36 14.13 -19.00
CA GLN A 100 3.96 15.15 -18.15
C GLN A 100 5.48 15.23 -18.36
N ARG A 101 6.04 16.44 -18.39
CA ARG A 101 7.50 16.63 -18.54
C ARG A 101 8.19 16.21 -17.24
N THR A 102 9.26 15.42 -17.36
CA THR A 102 9.99 14.83 -16.22
C THR A 102 11.20 15.66 -15.78
N SER A 103 11.45 16.82 -16.37
CA SER A 103 12.75 17.52 -16.38
C SER A 103 13.31 17.96 -15.02
N GLU A 104 12.49 18.05 -13.96
CA GLU A 104 12.96 18.52 -12.64
C GLU A 104 13.05 17.41 -11.58
N PHE A 105 12.66 16.18 -11.92
CA PHE A 105 12.54 15.06 -11.00
C PHE A 105 13.43 13.87 -11.34
N ASP A 106 14.64 14.13 -11.80
CA ASP A 106 15.63 13.07 -12.09
C ASP A 106 15.82 12.10 -10.90
N LYS A 107 15.66 12.59 -9.66
CA LYS A 107 15.73 11.74 -8.46
C LYS A 107 14.63 10.68 -8.40
N LEU A 108 13.41 10.97 -8.89
CA LEU A 108 12.36 9.96 -9.04
C LEU A 108 12.68 8.99 -10.17
N CYS A 109 13.37 9.44 -11.22
CA CYS A 109 13.79 8.57 -12.31
C CYS A 109 14.76 7.47 -11.87
N GLU A 110 15.44 7.66 -10.74
CA GLU A 110 16.32 6.66 -10.16
C GLU A 110 15.58 5.58 -9.33
N LEU A 111 14.30 5.77 -8.99
CA LEU A 111 13.55 4.75 -8.25
C LEU A 111 13.39 3.49 -9.11
N PRO A 112 13.43 2.29 -8.53
CA PRO A 112 13.07 1.09 -9.26
C PRO A 112 11.58 1.12 -9.61
N SER A 113 11.21 0.61 -10.79
CA SER A 113 9.79 0.50 -11.17
C SER A 113 9.02 -0.45 -10.25
N LEU A 114 9.71 -1.41 -9.64
CA LEU A 114 9.16 -2.32 -8.65
C LEU A 114 10.04 -2.36 -7.40
N PHE A 115 9.40 -2.25 -6.23
CA PHE A 115 10.08 -2.41 -4.94
C PHE A 115 9.09 -2.86 -3.87
N PHE A 116 9.60 -3.41 -2.76
CA PHE A 116 8.78 -3.86 -1.66
C PHE A 116 8.49 -2.71 -0.69
N ALA A 117 7.22 -2.57 -0.30
CA ALA A 117 6.77 -1.59 0.67
C ALA A 117 6.98 -2.11 2.09
N TYR A 118 8.09 -1.77 2.72
CA TYR A 118 8.40 -2.19 4.10
C TYR A 118 7.50 -1.50 5.13
N HIS A 119 7.05 -0.26 4.82
CA HIS A 119 6.07 0.49 5.60
C HIS A 119 4.63 0.27 5.08
N PHE A 120 4.33 -0.96 4.63
CA PHE A 120 3.09 -1.33 3.95
C PHE A 120 1.82 -0.78 4.61
N LYS A 121 1.71 -0.92 5.95
CA LYS A 121 0.52 -0.49 6.69
C LYS A 121 0.40 1.02 6.80
N ASP A 122 1.52 1.70 7.07
CA ASP A 122 1.55 3.14 7.19
C ASP A 122 1.22 3.79 5.83
N ILE A 123 1.74 3.21 4.76
CA ILE A 123 1.43 3.60 3.38
C ILE A 123 -0.06 3.43 3.08
N ILE A 124 -0.68 2.30 3.46
CA ILE A 124 -2.13 2.10 3.29
C ILE A 124 -2.94 3.15 4.07
N GLU A 125 -2.57 3.40 5.34
CA GLU A 125 -3.26 4.41 6.15
C GLU A 125 -3.19 5.80 5.50
N LEU A 126 -2.08 6.14 4.86
CA LEU A 126 -1.92 7.40 4.14
C LEU A 126 -2.78 7.45 2.86
N TYR A 127 -2.83 6.38 2.08
CA TYR A 127 -3.74 6.30 0.94
C TYR A 127 -5.20 6.54 1.36
N GLU A 128 -5.65 5.91 2.46
CA GLU A 128 -7.02 6.08 2.96
C GLU A 128 -7.29 7.51 3.43
N LYS A 129 -6.33 8.14 4.12
CA LYS A 129 -6.41 9.55 4.53
C LYS A 129 -6.48 10.48 3.32
N ILE A 130 -5.63 10.29 2.32
CA ILE A 130 -5.64 11.09 1.09
C ILE A 130 -6.98 10.92 0.36
N ILE A 131 -7.50 9.70 0.23
CA ILE A 131 -8.81 9.45 -0.37
C ILE A 131 -9.91 10.22 0.37
N SER A 132 -9.85 10.26 1.69
CA SER A 132 -10.85 10.99 2.50
C SER A 132 -10.77 12.51 2.34
N CYS A 133 -9.60 13.06 2.00
CA CYS A 133 -9.40 14.48 1.75
C CYS A 133 -9.71 14.91 0.31
N THR A 134 -9.62 14.00 -0.67
CA THR A 134 -9.73 14.35 -2.11
C THR A 134 -11.17 14.70 -2.53
N PHE A 135 -12.18 14.47 -1.71
CA PHE A 135 -13.60 14.61 -2.07
C PHE A 135 -14.41 15.71 -1.39
N PRO A 136 -13.95 16.55 -0.48
CA PRO A 136 -14.60 17.81 -0.21
C PRO A 136 -13.68 19.03 -0.15
N ALA A 137 -14.29 20.20 -0.27
CA ALA A 137 -13.91 21.59 -0.05
C ALA A 137 -12.41 21.94 0.16
N ALA A 138 -12.02 23.09 -0.35
CA ALA A 138 -10.68 23.70 -0.30
C ALA A 138 -10.01 23.80 1.10
N GLU A 139 -10.74 23.54 2.16
CA GLU A 139 -10.27 23.62 3.57
C GLU A 139 -9.37 22.45 3.96
N ASP A 140 -9.45 21.29 3.27
CA ASP A 140 -8.65 20.09 3.58
C ASP A 140 -7.34 19.99 2.77
N ARG A 141 -7.03 20.98 1.93
CA ARG A 141 -5.86 20.89 1.04
C ARG A 141 -4.52 20.86 1.76
N GLU A 142 -4.38 21.60 2.84
CA GLU A 142 -3.13 21.58 3.65
C GLU A 142 -2.93 20.21 4.31
N LEU A 143 -4.01 19.58 4.75
CA LEU A 143 -3.98 18.26 5.34
C LEU A 143 -3.68 17.17 4.29
N GLU A 144 -4.29 17.26 3.11
CA GLU A 144 -3.98 16.38 1.97
C GLU A 144 -2.50 16.45 1.61
N LEU A 145 -1.96 17.66 1.48
CA LEU A 145 -0.55 17.88 1.17
C LEU A 145 0.38 17.26 2.21
N ALA A 146 0.07 17.40 3.51
CA ALA A 146 0.85 16.79 4.58
C ALA A 146 0.86 15.25 4.49
N TYR A 147 -0.27 14.63 4.17
CA TYR A 147 -0.34 13.18 3.97
C TYR A 147 0.41 12.72 2.72
N VAL A 148 0.37 13.49 1.64
CA VAL A 148 1.13 13.21 0.42
C VAL A 148 2.63 13.31 0.67
N GLU A 149 3.07 14.31 1.43
CA GLU A 149 4.48 14.48 1.82
C GLU A 149 4.99 13.28 2.62
N GLU A 150 4.21 12.84 3.62
CA GLU A 150 4.53 11.67 4.43
C GLU A 150 4.54 10.38 3.58
N LEU A 151 3.56 10.22 2.69
CA LEU A 151 3.49 9.08 1.76
C LEU A 151 4.74 9.01 0.87
N ILE A 152 5.11 10.12 0.24
CA ILE A 152 6.30 10.17 -0.62
C ILE A 152 7.56 9.87 0.17
N PHE A 153 7.68 10.41 1.39
CA PHE A 153 8.83 10.11 2.26
C PHE A 153 8.97 8.61 2.53
N LEU A 154 7.89 7.92 2.88
CA LEU A 154 7.90 6.47 3.12
C LEU A 154 8.23 5.69 1.84
N ILE A 155 7.65 6.07 0.70
CA ILE A 155 7.93 5.48 -0.61
C ILE A 155 9.42 5.58 -0.96
N LEU A 156 10.02 6.78 -0.80
CA LEU A 156 11.43 7.00 -1.07
C LEU A 156 12.33 6.21 -0.12
N ALA A 157 11.97 6.13 1.15
CA ALA A 157 12.71 5.35 2.15
C ALA A 157 12.68 3.84 1.80
N ASP A 158 11.52 3.31 1.42
CA ASP A 158 11.36 1.91 1.05
C ASP A 158 12.10 1.58 -0.26
N ALA A 159 12.02 2.45 -1.26
CA ALA A 159 12.75 2.27 -2.52
C ALA A 159 14.28 2.33 -2.32
N ALA A 160 14.76 3.28 -1.50
CA ALA A 160 16.18 3.38 -1.17
C ALA A 160 16.68 2.16 -0.39
N ARG A 161 15.86 1.63 0.52
CA ARG A 161 16.14 0.39 1.23
C ARG A 161 16.21 -0.79 0.28
N TYR A 162 15.20 -0.93 -0.60
CA TYR A 162 15.14 -1.99 -1.60
C TYR A 162 16.36 -1.98 -2.53
N LYS A 163 16.80 -0.80 -2.99
CA LYS A 163 18.03 -0.63 -3.80
C LYS A 163 19.28 -1.08 -3.05
N ARG A 164 19.45 -0.66 -1.79
CA ARG A 164 20.61 -1.07 -0.97
C ARG A 164 20.65 -2.58 -0.82
N GLU A 165 19.54 -3.20 -0.50
CA GLU A 165 19.44 -4.65 -0.37
C GLU A 165 19.72 -5.35 -1.71
N ALA A 166 19.32 -4.78 -2.85
CA ALA A 166 19.61 -5.31 -4.18
C ALA A 166 21.09 -5.18 -4.57
N ILE A 167 21.78 -4.14 -4.10
CA ILE A 167 23.22 -3.92 -4.34
C ILE A 167 24.05 -4.78 -3.37
N GLU A 168 23.61 -4.95 -2.13
CA GLU A 168 24.23 -5.82 -1.13
C GLU A 168 23.99 -7.31 -1.38
N ILE A 169 23.15 -7.66 -2.35
CA ILE A 169 22.91 -9.03 -2.81
C ILE A 169 24.02 -9.45 -3.82
N SER A 170 25.17 -9.64 -3.32
CA SER A 170 25.75 -10.98 -3.20
C SER A 170 24.77 -11.84 -2.39
N PRO A 171 24.41 -13.07 -2.77
CA PRO A 171 23.15 -13.69 -2.37
C PRO A 171 23.09 -14.10 -0.90
N THR A 172 22.95 -13.18 -0.01
CA THR A 172 22.59 -13.45 1.38
C THR A 172 21.08 -13.26 1.52
N ASN A 173 20.41 -14.33 1.38
CA ASN A 173 18.99 -14.70 1.47
C ASN A 173 18.07 -13.99 2.48
N GLY A 174 18.53 -13.08 3.34
CA GLY A 174 17.73 -12.51 4.44
C GLY A 174 16.48 -11.75 3.96
N SER A 175 16.64 -10.74 3.11
CA SER A 175 15.55 -9.87 2.68
C SER A 175 14.51 -10.59 1.81
N GLN A 176 14.94 -11.57 0.98
CA GLN A 176 14.01 -12.39 0.21
C GLN A 176 13.16 -13.28 1.13
N HIS A 177 13.76 -13.86 2.18
CA HIS A 177 13.03 -14.65 3.17
C HIS A 177 12.01 -13.79 3.92
N ILE A 178 12.36 -12.55 4.28
CA ILE A 178 11.42 -11.63 4.94
C ILE A 178 10.25 -11.27 4.02
N ARG A 179 10.50 -10.92 2.75
CA ARG A 179 9.42 -10.65 1.78
C ARG A 179 8.48 -11.85 1.65
N ARG A 180 9.03 -13.05 1.47
CA ARG A 180 8.22 -14.29 1.40
C ARG A 180 7.45 -14.56 2.69
N ALA A 181 8.06 -14.29 3.86
CA ALA A 181 7.39 -14.43 5.15
C ALA A 181 6.22 -13.44 5.31
N CYS A 182 6.40 -12.18 4.93
CA CYS A 182 5.34 -11.18 4.93
C CYS A 182 4.21 -11.56 3.96
N ALA A 183 4.52 -11.96 2.73
CA ALA A 183 3.54 -12.43 1.76
C ALA A 183 2.75 -13.63 2.30
N PHE A 184 3.42 -14.62 2.88
CA PHE A 184 2.75 -15.77 3.50
C PHE A 184 1.80 -15.33 4.63
N ILE A 185 2.25 -14.47 5.55
CA ILE A 185 1.40 -13.94 6.64
C ILE A 185 0.18 -13.22 6.07
N ASN A 186 0.36 -12.39 5.06
CA ASN A 186 -0.72 -11.61 4.46
C ASN A 186 -1.76 -12.48 3.75
N HIS A 187 -1.34 -13.58 3.11
CA HIS A 187 -2.27 -14.54 2.49
C HIS A 187 -3.01 -15.41 3.50
N HIS A 188 -2.37 -15.73 4.63
CA HIS A 188 -2.88 -16.70 5.61
C HIS A 188 -3.26 -16.06 6.95
N TYR A 189 -3.39 -14.72 7.03
CA TYR A 189 -3.64 -14.02 8.31
C TYR A 189 -4.88 -14.50 9.05
N ALA A 190 -5.91 -14.94 8.32
CA ALA A 190 -7.16 -15.44 8.89
C ALA A 190 -7.05 -16.86 9.47
N GLU A 191 -5.99 -17.59 9.12
CA GLU A 191 -5.73 -18.95 9.56
C GLU A 191 -4.94 -18.99 10.87
N ASP A 192 -4.94 -20.14 11.54
CA ASP A 192 -4.14 -20.34 12.76
C ASP A 192 -2.68 -20.64 12.41
N ILE A 193 -1.97 -19.64 11.90
CA ILE A 193 -0.57 -19.76 11.53
C ILE A 193 0.37 -19.51 12.73
N THR A 194 1.45 -20.28 12.78
CA THR A 194 2.48 -20.21 13.81
C THR A 194 3.79 -19.68 13.24
N VAL A 195 4.70 -19.23 14.13
CA VAL A 195 6.05 -18.84 13.70
C VAL A 195 6.79 -19.99 13.02
N ASP A 196 6.54 -21.23 13.45
CA ASP A 196 7.18 -22.40 12.87
C ASP A 196 6.71 -22.60 11.42
N MET A 197 5.40 -22.49 11.16
CA MET A 197 4.85 -22.55 9.81
C MET A 197 5.42 -21.45 8.89
N ILE A 198 5.54 -20.22 9.39
CA ILE A 198 6.16 -19.12 8.65
C ILE A 198 7.64 -19.43 8.33
N ALA A 199 8.37 -19.97 9.29
CA ALA A 199 9.78 -20.32 9.13
C ALA A 199 9.98 -21.44 8.11
N ASP A 200 9.16 -22.48 8.17
CA ASP A 200 9.18 -23.61 7.23
C ASP A 200 8.89 -23.14 5.80
N GLN A 201 7.89 -22.25 5.63
CA GLN A 201 7.53 -21.68 4.32
C GLN A 201 8.69 -20.93 3.65
N VAL A 202 9.58 -20.34 4.43
CA VAL A 202 10.72 -19.60 3.88
C VAL A 202 12.04 -20.38 3.96
N GLY A 203 12.03 -21.63 4.46
CA GLY A 203 13.19 -22.47 4.57
C GLY A 203 14.19 -22.03 5.65
N LEU A 204 13.70 -21.46 6.76
CA LEU A 204 14.50 -20.97 7.88
C LEU A 204 14.11 -21.67 9.18
N ASN A 205 15.05 -21.71 10.14
CA ASN A 205 14.65 -22.04 11.50
C ASN A 205 13.96 -20.85 12.18
N LYS A 206 13.06 -21.14 13.10
CA LYS A 206 12.25 -20.18 13.85
C LYS A 206 13.06 -19.04 14.49
N ASN A 207 14.13 -19.37 15.19
CA ASN A 207 14.93 -18.37 15.92
C ASN A 207 15.65 -17.42 14.97
N TYR A 208 16.13 -17.94 13.84
CA TYR A 208 16.75 -17.13 12.82
C TYR A 208 15.73 -16.20 12.16
N LEU A 209 14.54 -16.74 11.79
CA LEU A 209 13.45 -15.93 11.24
C LEU A 209 13.09 -14.77 12.21
N ILE A 210 12.83 -15.05 13.49
CA ILE A 210 12.49 -14.01 14.48
C ILE A 210 13.57 -12.93 14.53
N ARG A 211 14.84 -13.34 14.54
CA ARG A 211 15.98 -12.41 14.62
C ARG A 211 16.06 -11.50 13.39
N ILE A 212 16.00 -12.07 12.19
CA ILE A 212 16.09 -11.27 10.96
C ILE A 212 14.85 -10.42 10.75
N PHE A 213 13.66 -10.93 11.07
CA PHE A 213 12.41 -10.21 10.97
C PHE A 213 12.42 -8.97 11.89
N LYS A 214 12.88 -9.14 13.14
CA LYS A 214 13.03 -8.03 14.08
C LYS A 214 14.13 -7.05 13.65
N LYS A 215 15.23 -7.54 13.08
CA LYS A 215 16.31 -6.69 12.55
C LYS A 215 15.81 -5.85 11.39
N GLU A 216 15.04 -6.45 10.48
CA GLU A 216 14.62 -5.83 9.22
C GLU A 216 13.36 -4.95 9.36
N LEU A 217 12.37 -5.38 10.16
CA LEU A 217 11.08 -4.71 10.28
C LEU A 217 10.84 -4.08 11.67
N GLY A 218 11.78 -4.22 12.59
CA GLY A 218 11.65 -3.71 13.96
C GLY A 218 10.67 -4.48 14.85
N ILE A 219 9.89 -5.41 14.30
CA ILE A 219 8.84 -6.18 14.98
C ILE A 219 9.03 -7.68 14.76
N THR A 220 8.32 -8.49 15.54
CA THR A 220 8.33 -9.96 15.37
C THR A 220 7.32 -10.40 14.31
N PRO A 221 7.47 -11.61 13.69
CA PRO A 221 6.50 -12.16 12.76
C PRO A 221 5.07 -12.21 13.34
N MET A 222 4.92 -12.61 14.60
CA MET A 222 3.61 -12.69 15.25
C MET A 222 3.00 -11.30 15.53
N LYS A 223 3.84 -10.29 15.79
CA LYS A 223 3.35 -8.91 15.89
C LYS A 223 2.89 -8.40 14.52
N TYR A 224 3.62 -8.72 13.46
CA TYR A 224 3.22 -8.42 12.09
C TYR A 224 1.88 -9.08 11.75
N LEU A 225 1.70 -10.36 12.07
CA LEU A 225 0.42 -11.08 11.91
C LEU A 225 -0.73 -10.39 12.66
N LEU A 226 -0.51 -10.06 13.95
CA LEU A 226 -1.52 -9.37 14.75
C LEU A 226 -1.93 -8.05 14.13
N ASP A 227 -0.97 -7.25 13.70
CA ASP A 227 -1.23 -5.96 13.07
C ASP A 227 -1.97 -6.13 11.72
N THR A 228 -1.65 -7.17 10.95
CA THR A 228 -2.34 -7.52 9.72
C THR A 228 -3.81 -7.88 9.99
N ARG A 229 -4.08 -8.71 10.99
CA ARG A 229 -5.45 -9.06 11.41
C ARG A 229 -6.26 -7.84 11.83
N LEU A 230 -5.66 -6.95 12.63
CA LEU A 230 -6.31 -5.72 13.08
C LEU A 230 -6.61 -4.77 11.93
N TYR A 231 -5.71 -4.68 10.96
CA TYR A 231 -5.90 -3.89 9.76
C TYR A 231 -7.14 -4.36 8.96
N PHE A 232 -7.22 -5.64 8.65
CA PHE A 232 -8.37 -6.20 7.93
C PHE A 232 -9.67 -6.11 8.74
N ALA A 233 -9.59 -6.32 10.07
CA ALA A 233 -10.75 -6.16 10.94
C ALA A 233 -11.29 -4.72 10.92
N ARG A 234 -10.41 -3.71 10.90
CA ARG A 234 -10.80 -2.30 10.75
C ARG A 234 -11.53 -2.06 9.44
N ALA A 235 -11.03 -2.59 8.34
CA ALA A 235 -11.68 -2.46 7.03
C ALA A 235 -13.08 -3.09 7.04
N LEU A 236 -13.24 -4.29 7.59
CA LEU A 236 -14.54 -4.96 7.70
C LEU A 236 -15.52 -4.20 8.60
N LEU A 237 -15.05 -3.59 9.70
CA LEU A 237 -15.87 -2.74 10.57
C LEU A 237 -16.53 -1.58 9.82
N LEU A 238 -15.84 -1.03 8.83
CA LEU A 238 -16.30 0.13 8.05
C LEU A 238 -17.12 -0.26 6.82
N GLN A 239 -16.88 -1.43 6.25
CA GLN A 239 -17.42 -1.83 4.96
C GLN A 239 -18.59 -2.81 5.07
N THR A 240 -18.85 -3.36 6.27
CA THR A 240 -19.89 -4.38 6.48
C THR A 240 -20.67 -4.14 7.76
N ASP A 241 -21.88 -4.74 7.82
CA ASP A 241 -22.72 -4.78 9.03
C ASP A 241 -22.44 -6.03 9.89
N GLU A 242 -21.36 -6.74 9.61
CA GLU A 242 -20.98 -7.94 10.37
C GLU A 242 -20.81 -7.63 11.86
N THR A 243 -21.15 -8.59 12.70
CA THR A 243 -20.95 -8.44 14.15
C THR A 243 -19.47 -8.39 14.50
N VAL A 244 -19.13 -7.71 15.60
CA VAL A 244 -17.74 -7.65 16.10
C VAL A 244 -17.15 -9.04 16.32
N SER A 245 -17.98 -10.01 16.76
CA SER A 245 -17.56 -11.40 16.93
C SER A 245 -17.30 -12.10 15.59
N GLY A 246 -18.14 -11.89 14.59
CA GLY A 246 -17.94 -12.43 13.24
C GLY A 246 -16.68 -11.87 12.57
N ILE A 247 -16.44 -10.58 12.72
CA ILE A 247 -15.22 -9.94 12.22
C ILE A 247 -13.97 -10.51 12.92
N ALA A 248 -14.03 -10.72 14.24
CA ALA A 248 -12.92 -11.32 14.98
C ALA A 248 -12.59 -12.73 14.44
N GLU A 249 -13.60 -13.58 14.25
CA GLU A 249 -13.45 -14.93 13.70
C GLU A 249 -12.90 -14.88 12.28
N ARG A 250 -13.49 -14.08 11.41
CA ARG A 250 -13.07 -13.91 10.01
C ARG A 250 -11.63 -13.39 9.86
N CYS A 251 -11.13 -12.62 10.83
CA CYS A 251 -9.76 -12.13 10.86
C CYS A 251 -8.80 -13.05 11.62
N GLY A 252 -9.23 -14.27 12.00
CA GLY A 252 -8.37 -15.27 12.63
C GLY A 252 -8.09 -15.03 14.12
N PHE A 253 -8.93 -14.26 14.82
CA PHE A 253 -8.82 -14.14 16.28
C PHE A 253 -9.53 -15.30 16.98
N ASN A 254 -8.83 -15.97 17.88
CA ASN A 254 -9.36 -17.12 18.61
C ASN A 254 -10.52 -16.74 19.55
N THR A 255 -10.59 -15.50 20.01
CA THR A 255 -11.70 -15.01 20.83
C THR A 255 -12.02 -13.54 20.53
N PRO A 256 -13.31 -13.17 20.52
CA PRO A 256 -13.72 -11.76 20.36
C PRO A 256 -13.16 -10.84 21.45
N SER A 257 -13.01 -11.34 22.67
CA SER A 257 -12.45 -10.57 23.79
C SER A 257 -11.00 -10.18 23.55
N TYR A 258 -10.19 -11.10 23.02
CA TYR A 258 -8.81 -10.80 22.66
C TYR A 258 -8.71 -9.80 21.51
N PHE A 259 -9.56 -9.96 20.49
CA PHE A 259 -9.70 -9.00 19.40
C PHE A 259 -10.00 -7.59 19.93
N ILE A 260 -11.06 -7.43 20.75
CA ILE A 260 -11.48 -6.14 21.30
C ILE A 260 -10.33 -5.48 22.08
N LYS A 261 -9.60 -6.27 22.89
CA LYS A 261 -8.43 -5.78 23.63
C LYS A 261 -7.36 -5.25 22.69
N CYS A 262 -6.91 -6.07 21.73
CA CYS A 262 -5.86 -5.69 20.77
C CYS A 262 -6.28 -4.49 19.90
N PHE A 263 -7.53 -4.44 19.48
CA PHE A 263 -8.06 -3.34 18.69
C PHE A 263 -8.02 -2.03 19.49
N ARG A 264 -8.44 -2.05 20.76
CA ARG A 264 -8.37 -0.87 21.64
C ARG A 264 -6.92 -0.41 21.88
N GLU A 265 -5.99 -1.35 22.06
CA GLU A 265 -4.56 -1.04 22.22
C GLU A 265 -3.98 -0.36 20.97
N ARG A 266 -4.46 -0.72 19.78
CA ARG A 266 -3.94 -0.18 18.50
C ARG A 266 -4.62 1.13 18.08
N TYR A 267 -5.94 1.25 18.28
CA TYR A 267 -6.75 2.37 17.76
C TYR A 267 -7.32 3.27 18.86
N SER A 268 -7.01 3.02 20.12
CA SER A 268 -7.45 3.76 21.31
C SER A 268 -8.97 3.71 21.57
N GLU A 269 -9.72 2.98 20.73
CA GLU A 269 -11.17 2.84 20.81
C GLU A 269 -11.61 1.38 20.68
N SER A 270 -12.82 1.06 21.18
CA SER A 270 -13.40 -0.25 20.95
C SER A 270 -13.86 -0.40 19.48
N PRO A 271 -13.91 -1.62 18.90
CA PRO A 271 -14.39 -1.84 17.55
C PRO A 271 -15.78 -1.24 17.29
N LEU A 272 -16.69 -1.35 18.26
CA LEU A 272 -18.05 -0.83 18.14
C LEU A 272 -18.09 0.69 18.18
N SER A 273 -17.30 1.32 19.07
CA SER A 273 -17.17 2.78 19.13
C SER A 273 -16.58 3.34 17.85
N TYR A 274 -15.52 2.69 17.35
CA TYR A 274 -14.87 3.04 16.09
C TYR A 274 -15.85 3.02 14.91
N ARG A 275 -16.65 1.94 14.76
CA ARG A 275 -17.68 1.85 13.73
C ARG A 275 -18.69 2.99 13.83
N ARG A 276 -19.22 3.28 15.03
CA ARG A 276 -20.22 4.35 15.24
C ARG A 276 -19.65 5.72 14.87
N ALA A 277 -18.47 6.05 15.37
CA ALA A 277 -17.85 7.34 15.12
C ALA A 277 -17.63 7.60 13.62
N MET A 278 -17.27 6.56 12.84
CA MET A 278 -17.07 6.69 11.39
C MET A 278 -18.39 6.80 10.62
N LEU A 279 -19.43 6.05 11.01
CA LEU A 279 -20.76 6.17 10.40
C LEU A 279 -21.38 7.57 10.67
N GLU A 280 -21.21 8.12 11.87
CA GLU A 280 -21.66 9.48 12.21
C GLU A 280 -20.93 10.54 11.38
N LYS A 281 -19.62 10.42 11.20
CA LYS A 281 -18.86 11.32 10.33
C LYS A 281 -19.33 11.25 8.87
N SER A 282 -19.56 10.04 8.34
CA SER A 282 -20.08 9.85 6.98
C SER A 282 -21.48 10.42 6.79
N ALA A 283 -22.36 10.33 7.82
CA ALA A 283 -23.71 10.88 7.77
C ALA A 283 -23.76 12.42 7.89
N GLN A 284 -22.75 13.04 8.50
CA GLN A 284 -22.62 14.50 8.60
C GLN A 284 -22.06 15.14 7.33
N GLN A 285 -21.48 14.34 6.43
CA GLN A 285 -20.87 14.80 5.16
C GLN A 285 -21.79 14.64 3.95
N MET A 286 -23.00 14.07 4.13
CA MET A 286 -24.06 14.01 3.10
C MET A 286 -25.09 15.14 3.31
#